data_8b4f7dcc7448aff0f1a562a3e6f03d26
#
_entry.id   8b4f7dcc7448aff0f1a562a3e6f03d26
#
_cell.length_a   1.000
_cell.length_b   1.000
_cell.length_c   1.000
_cell.angle_alpha   90.00
_cell.angle_beta   90.00
_cell.angle_gamma   90.00
#
_symmetry.space_group_name_H-M   'P 1'
#
loop_
_entity.id
_entity.type
_entity.pdbx_description
1 polymer ?
#
loop_
_entity_poly.entity_id
_entity_poly.type
_entity_poly.pdbx_seq_one_letter_code
_entity_poly.pdbx_strand_id
1 'polypeptide(L)'
;MGWVVGAGTLAVSTVMAAALAAAERHGPLRPGEQAKVARFVGARPGPRRDATMVLVGSVTSIVEWLTKQAAWRIVTAPDESFWRPFMEYLGLTLLGHAGDATVYGWDRRRLSLLDFMRLTAGRELTGETGPPPPEMLKPPPLSQPAFADAVRAALRDLHRPDRLGASPLAGSTLGSGVREHLLAAIARVGEEPKGAPLHRVLDRTFLRPAPSQEAAAEVLGLPFSTYRRHLGRAVERVVELLWAVETGQEVSTVRPGG
;
A
#
# COMPACT_ATOMS: atom_id res chain seq x y z
N MET A 1 2.19 22.20 8.22
CA MET A 1 3.46 21.46 8.24
C MET A 1 3.11 20.00 8.45
N GLY A 2 3.52 19.12 7.55
CA GLY A 2 3.23 17.69 7.61
C GLY A 2 4.49 16.88 7.90
N TRP A 3 4.33 15.76 8.61
CA TRP A 3 5.39 14.83 8.95
C TRP A 3 5.07 13.47 8.35
N VAL A 4 6.10 12.78 7.84
CA VAL A 4 5.99 11.40 7.37
C VAL A 4 6.62 10.51 8.43
N VAL A 5 5.87 9.52 8.91
CA VAL A 5 6.30 8.58 9.94
C VAL A 5 6.20 7.17 9.37
N GLY A 6 7.28 6.41 9.44
CA GLY A 6 7.33 5.02 9.02
C GLY A 6 7.07 4.06 10.18
N ALA A 7 6.76 2.81 9.87
CA ALA A 7 6.67 1.75 10.85
C ALA A 7 8.03 1.62 11.59
N GLY A 8 8.01 1.73 12.91
CA GLY A 8 9.21 1.72 13.75
C GLY A 8 9.90 3.07 13.95
N THR A 9 9.40 4.16 13.36
CA THR A 9 9.92 5.51 13.61
C THR A 9 9.35 6.06 14.91
N LEU A 10 10.21 6.57 15.80
CA LEU A 10 9.76 7.27 17.01
C LEU A 10 9.09 8.59 16.63
N ALA A 11 7.88 8.81 17.14
CA ALA A 11 7.16 10.06 16.94
C ALA A 11 7.85 11.22 17.66
N VAL A 12 7.95 12.36 16.97
CA VAL A 12 8.64 13.55 17.46
C VAL A 12 7.89 14.24 18.64
N SER A 13 6.60 13.91 18.82
CA SER A 13 5.79 14.45 19.93
C SER A 13 4.76 13.44 20.41
N THR A 14 4.33 13.58 21.66
CA THR A 14 3.30 12.73 22.28
C THR A 14 1.98 12.74 21.50
N VAL A 15 1.58 13.91 20.97
CA VAL A 15 0.37 14.04 20.14
C VAL A 15 0.50 13.25 18.84
N MET A 16 1.66 13.29 18.19
CA MET A 16 1.90 12.50 16.96
C MET A 16 1.91 11.01 17.25
N ALA A 17 2.53 10.58 18.34
CA ALA A 17 2.52 9.16 18.74
C ALA A 17 1.10 8.68 19.03
N ALA A 18 0.31 9.46 19.76
CA ALA A 18 -1.09 9.13 20.05
C ALA A 18 -1.97 9.13 18.79
N ALA A 19 -1.75 10.08 17.88
CA ALA A 19 -2.46 10.12 16.59
C ALA A 19 -2.14 8.91 15.70
N LEU A 20 -0.87 8.49 15.65
CA LEU A 20 -0.46 7.28 14.95
C LEU A 20 -1.09 6.04 15.59
N ALA A 21 -1.01 5.91 16.90
CA ALA A 21 -1.63 4.80 17.63
C ALA A 21 -3.15 4.74 17.45
N ALA A 22 -3.82 5.89 17.29
CA ALA A 22 -5.24 5.93 16.95
C ALA A 22 -5.50 5.34 15.57
N ALA A 23 -4.71 5.70 14.56
CA ALA A 23 -4.83 5.13 13.21
C ALA A 23 -4.51 3.62 13.18
N GLU A 24 -3.49 3.19 13.89
CA GLU A 24 -3.06 1.78 13.94
C GLU A 24 -4.11 0.85 14.54
N ARG A 25 -4.97 1.34 15.44
CA ARG A 25 -6.12 0.55 15.95
C ARG A 25 -7.15 0.22 14.86
N HIS A 26 -7.23 1.04 13.80
CA HIS A 26 -8.15 0.84 12.68
C HIS A 26 -7.51 0.07 11.51
N GLY A 27 -6.19 0.10 11.42
CA GLY A 27 -5.43 -0.62 10.42
C GLY A 27 -3.92 -0.40 10.62
N PRO A 28 -3.20 -1.39 11.19
CA PRO A 28 -1.80 -1.23 11.53
C PRO A 28 -0.94 -0.93 10.29
N LEU A 29 0.12 -0.16 10.50
CA LEU A 29 1.16 0.01 9.50
C LEU A 29 1.91 -1.30 9.31
N ARG A 30 2.07 -1.69 8.06
CA ARG A 30 2.86 -2.86 7.69
C ARG A 30 4.35 -2.47 7.54
N PRO A 31 5.29 -3.43 7.61
CA PRO A 31 6.71 -3.15 7.38
C PRO A 31 6.93 -2.43 6.05
N GLY A 32 7.59 -1.28 6.11
CA GLY A 32 7.86 -0.43 4.95
C GLY A 32 6.82 0.64 4.64
N GLU A 33 5.62 0.57 5.21
CA GLU A 33 4.61 1.60 5.03
C GLU A 33 4.90 2.84 5.88
N GLN A 34 4.35 3.95 5.44
CA GLN A 34 4.46 5.24 6.09
C GLN A 34 3.08 5.82 6.39
N ALA A 35 2.99 6.60 7.46
CA ALA A 35 1.85 7.46 7.75
C ALA A 35 2.26 8.93 7.61
N LYS A 36 1.36 9.74 7.06
CA LYS A 36 1.52 11.19 7.04
C LYS A 36 0.63 11.82 8.10
N VAL A 37 1.23 12.56 9.04
CA VAL A 37 0.51 13.29 10.07
C VAL A 37 0.58 14.79 9.78
N ALA A 38 -0.57 15.42 9.57
CA ALA A 38 -0.71 16.88 9.51
C ALA A 38 -1.22 17.39 10.85
N ARG A 39 -0.42 18.23 11.51
CA ARG A 39 -0.73 18.70 12.87
C ARG A 39 -1.51 20.01 12.90
N PHE A 40 -1.37 20.84 11.88
CA PHE A 40 -1.98 22.15 11.84
C PHE A 40 -2.64 22.37 10.48
N VAL A 41 -3.94 22.65 10.54
CA VAL A 41 -4.70 23.15 9.41
C VAL A 41 -5.34 24.46 9.86
N GLY A 42 -5.18 25.51 9.09
CA GLY A 42 -5.76 26.80 9.44
C GLY A 42 -5.82 27.73 8.24
N ALA A 43 -6.79 28.64 8.27
CA ALA A 43 -6.91 29.72 7.30
C ALA A 43 -7.13 31.05 8.03
N ARG A 44 -6.74 32.17 7.43
CA ARG A 44 -7.04 33.49 7.98
C ARG A 44 -8.55 33.69 8.00
N PRO A 45 -9.10 34.31 9.07
CA PRO A 45 -10.50 34.70 9.08
C PRO A 45 -10.83 35.62 7.88
N GLY A 46 -11.94 35.32 7.22
CA GLY A 46 -12.38 36.09 6.06
C GLY A 46 -13.70 35.56 5.47
N PRO A 47 -14.41 36.32 4.63
CA PRO A 47 -15.75 36.01 4.14
C PRO A 47 -15.82 34.78 3.22
N ARG A 48 -14.68 34.27 2.71
CA ARG A 48 -14.60 33.06 1.87
C ARG A 48 -13.73 31.97 2.48
N ARG A 49 -13.57 32.00 3.80
CA ARG A 49 -12.69 31.08 4.54
C ARG A 49 -13.01 29.62 4.25
N ASP A 50 -14.27 29.25 4.30
CA ASP A 50 -14.71 27.84 4.19
C ASP A 50 -14.46 27.28 2.78
N ALA A 51 -14.85 28.02 1.75
CA ALA A 51 -14.58 27.65 0.35
C ALA A 51 -13.09 27.52 0.05
N THR A 52 -12.27 28.47 0.59
CA THR A 52 -10.80 28.40 0.43
C THR A 52 -10.23 27.17 1.12
N MET A 53 -10.70 26.84 2.30
CA MET A 53 -10.24 25.66 3.05
C MET A 53 -10.61 24.36 2.33
N VAL A 54 -11.84 24.24 1.83
CA VAL A 54 -12.28 23.09 1.03
C VAL A 54 -11.39 22.93 -0.20
N LEU A 55 -11.17 24.02 -0.97
CA LEU A 55 -10.33 23.96 -2.16
C LEU A 55 -8.89 23.54 -1.83
N VAL A 56 -8.26 24.20 -0.85
CA VAL A 56 -6.89 23.89 -0.46
C VAL A 56 -6.80 22.45 0.11
N GLY A 57 -7.75 22.01 0.90
CA GLY A 57 -7.80 20.65 1.45
C GLY A 57 -7.93 19.60 0.35
N SER A 58 -8.81 19.82 -0.63
CA SER A 58 -9.04 18.91 -1.75
C SER A 58 -7.82 18.83 -2.67
N VAL A 59 -7.27 19.99 -3.09
CA VAL A 59 -6.08 20.06 -3.94
C VAL A 59 -4.88 19.42 -3.23
N THR A 60 -4.64 19.73 -1.97
CA THR A 60 -3.56 19.14 -1.18
C THR A 60 -3.74 17.62 -1.10
N SER A 61 -4.96 17.13 -0.89
CA SER A 61 -5.26 15.70 -0.83
C SER A 61 -4.92 14.99 -2.14
N ILE A 62 -5.32 15.57 -3.28
CA ILE A 62 -5.03 15.02 -4.61
C ILE A 62 -3.52 15.02 -4.87
N VAL A 63 -2.83 16.14 -4.64
CA VAL A 63 -1.38 16.25 -4.83
C VAL A 63 -0.63 15.25 -3.96
N GLU A 64 -1.04 15.10 -2.70
CA GLU A 64 -0.43 14.12 -1.81
C GLU A 64 -0.71 12.68 -2.26
N TRP A 65 -1.87 12.44 -2.85
CA TRP A 65 -2.18 11.13 -3.41
C TRP A 65 -1.27 10.77 -4.58
N LEU A 66 -1.02 11.73 -5.45
CA LEU A 66 -0.18 11.54 -6.64
C LEU A 66 1.31 11.47 -6.32
N THR A 67 1.75 12.15 -5.26
CA THR A 67 3.19 12.35 -5.00
C THR A 67 3.74 11.55 -3.83
N LYS A 68 2.91 11.03 -2.92
CA LYS A 68 3.35 10.39 -1.69
C LYS A 68 2.55 9.14 -1.38
N GLN A 69 3.23 8.02 -1.30
CA GLN A 69 2.63 6.71 -1.02
C GLN A 69 2.54 6.40 0.48
N ALA A 70 1.92 7.31 1.27
CA ALA A 70 1.65 7.02 2.66
C ALA A 70 0.41 6.13 2.79
N ALA A 71 0.46 5.09 3.63
CA ALA A 71 -0.68 4.21 3.92
C ALA A 71 -1.80 4.96 4.64
N TRP A 72 -1.43 5.77 5.61
CA TRP A 72 -2.34 6.62 6.37
C TRP A 72 -2.12 8.10 6.11
N ARG A 73 -3.21 8.81 5.94
CA ARG A 73 -3.27 10.26 6.13
C ARG A 73 -3.98 10.53 7.45
N ILE A 74 -3.30 11.22 8.36
CA ILE A 74 -3.79 11.57 9.69
C ILE A 74 -3.75 13.08 9.82
N VAL A 75 -4.81 13.66 10.36
CA VAL A 75 -4.92 15.09 10.64
C VAL A 75 -5.33 15.25 12.11
N THR A 76 -4.65 16.12 12.83
CA THR A 76 -5.07 16.51 14.18
C THR A 76 -5.64 17.94 14.15
N ALA A 77 -6.79 18.10 14.78
CA ALA A 77 -7.48 19.38 14.84
C ALA A 77 -7.94 19.66 16.28
N PRO A 78 -7.94 20.92 16.76
CA PRO A 78 -8.29 21.23 18.15
C PRO A 78 -9.79 21.19 18.30
N ASP A 79 -10.67 21.71 17.82
CA ASP A 79 -12.11 21.79 18.04
C ASP A 79 -12.86 20.79 17.16
N GLU A 80 -13.34 19.70 17.75
CA GLU A 80 -14.08 18.67 17.03
C GLU A 80 -15.33 19.21 16.35
N SER A 81 -16.11 20.02 17.06
CA SER A 81 -17.39 20.51 16.55
C SER A 81 -17.23 21.38 15.32
N PHE A 82 -16.17 22.17 15.29
CA PHE A 82 -15.83 23.05 14.17
C PHE A 82 -15.21 22.28 13.00
N TRP A 83 -14.30 21.32 13.27
CA TRP A 83 -13.52 20.67 12.22
C TRP A 83 -14.17 19.44 11.65
N ARG A 84 -15.04 18.78 12.40
CA ARG A 84 -15.66 17.50 12.00
C ARG A 84 -16.38 17.57 10.65
N PRO A 85 -17.28 18.53 10.37
CA PRO A 85 -17.96 18.58 9.07
C PRO A 85 -16.98 18.71 7.90
N PHE A 86 -15.94 19.51 8.07
CA PHE A 86 -14.90 19.70 7.06
C PHE A 86 -14.04 18.42 6.85
N MET A 87 -13.65 17.73 7.92
CA MET A 87 -12.87 16.52 7.84
C MET A 87 -13.69 15.38 7.21
N GLU A 88 -14.95 15.23 7.59
CA GLU A 88 -15.86 14.26 7.00
C GLU A 88 -16.14 14.56 5.52
N TYR A 89 -16.27 15.83 5.15
CA TYR A 89 -16.38 16.25 3.74
C TYR A 89 -15.16 15.80 2.92
N LEU A 90 -13.96 15.92 3.47
CA LEU A 90 -12.72 15.43 2.83
C LEU A 90 -12.56 13.90 2.90
N GLY A 91 -13.53 13.16 3.43
CA GLY A 91 -13.48 11.69 3.53
C GLY A 91 -12.65 11.16 4.70
N LEU A 92 -12.19 12.02 5.61
CA LEU A 92 -11.53 11.55 6.82
C LEU A 92 -12.57 11.11 7.85
N THR A 93 -12.25 10.05 8.58
CA THR A 93 -13.07 9.55 9.68
C THR A 93 -12.46 9.92 11.03
N LEU A 94 -13.29 10.08 12.05
CA LEU A 94 -12.85 10.26 13.42
C LEU A 94 -12.20 8.98 13.92
N LEU A 95 -10.93 9.07 14.34
CA LEU A 95 -10.15 7.93 14.86
C LEU A 95 -10.01 7.95 16.38
N GLY A 96 -10.33 9.09 17.03
CA GLY A 96 -10.21 9.29 18.46
C GLY A 96 -9.54 10.61 18.82
N HIS A 97 -8.91 10.65 19.99
CA HIS A 97 -8.30 11.86 20.53
C HIS A 97 -6.83 11.62 20.91
N ALA A 98 -6.04 12.68 20.84
CA ALA A 98 -4.63 12.73 21.25
C ALA A 98 -4.39 13.98 22.10
N GLY A 99 -4.55 13.85 23.42
CA GLY A 99 -4.64 15.01 24.32
C GLY A 99 -5.89 15.83 23.97
N ASP A 100 -5.71 17.13 23.82
CA ASP A 100 -6.78 18.07 23.48
C ASP A 100 -7.13 18.10 21.97
N ALA A 101 -6.40 17.33 21.17
CA ALA A 101 -6.62 17.31 19.73
C ALA A 101 -7.48 16.11 19.32
N THR A 102 -8.44 16.37 18.45
CA THR A 102 -9.20 15.31 17.75
C THR A 102 -8.39 14.78 16.60
N VAL A 103 -8.39 13.47 16.44
CA VAL A 103 -7.64 12.75 15.39
C VAL A 103 -8.59 12.28 14.32
N TYR A 104 -8.37 12.73 13.11
CA TYR A 104 -9.05 12.27 11.91
C TYR A 104 -8.06 11.54 11.02
N GLY A 105 -8.52 10.57 10.28
CA GLY A 105 -7.65 9.85 9.37
C GLY A 105 -8.39 9.10 8.29
N TRP A 106 -7.60 8.67 7.37
CA TRP A 106 -8.08 7.91 6.24
C TRP A 106 -7.01 6.89 5.82
N ASP A 107 -7.42 5.64 5.72
CA ASP A 107 -6.58 4.55 5.22
C ASP A 107 -6.60 4.57 3.67
N ARG A 108 -5.52 5.08 3.08
CA ARG A 108 -5.40 5.21 1.62
C ARG A 108 -5.29 3.87 0.90
N ARG A 109 -4.96 2.80 1.61
CA ARG A 109 -4.90 1.45 1.03
C ARG A 109 -6.30 0.93 0.69
N ARG A 110 -7.33 1.47 1.38
CA ARG A 110 -8.71 1.05 1.24
C ARG A 110 -9.56 1.89 0.30
N LEU A 111 -9.14 3.09 -0.07
CA LEU A 111 -9.88 3.98 -0.97
C LEU A 111 -8.95 4.38 -2.11
N SER A 112 -9.35 4.19 -3.37
CA SER A 112 -8.58 4.62 -4.52
C SER A 112 -8.69 6.13 -4.75
N LEU A 113 -7.76 6.73 -5.49
CA LEU A 113 -7.87 8.14 -5.88
C LEU A 113 -9.16 8.41 -6.66
N LEU A 114 -9.51 7.52 -7.57
CA LEU A 114 -10.72 7.67 -8.38
C LEU A 114 -11.99 7.61 -7.52
N ASP A 115 -12.04 6.71 -6.55
CA ASP A 115 -13.19 6.61 -5.64
C ASP A 115 -13.24 7.82 -4.70
N PHE A 116 -12.08 8.33 -4.26
CA PHE A 116 -12.02 9.59 -3.53
C PHE A 116 -12.57 10.76 -4.35
N MET A 117 -12.19 10.87 -5.62
CA MET A 117 -12.70 11.92 -6.51
C MET A 117 -14.21 11.77 -6.76
N ARG A 118 -14.70 10.54 -6.93
CA ARG A 118 -16.14 10.26 -7.06
C ARG A 118 -16.90 10.64 -5.79
N LEU A 119 -16.36 10.29 -4.62
CA LEU A 119 -16.95 10.64 -3.34
C LEU A 119 -17.05 12.16 -3.16
N THR A 120 -15.96 12.89 -3.43
CA THR A 120 -15.97 14.35 -3.28
C THR A 120 -16.89 15.04 -4.31
N ALA A 121 -16.90 14.58 -5.56
CA ALA A 121 -17.80 15.10 -6.59
C ALA A 121 -19.27 14.81 -6.24
N GLY A 122 -19.59 13.62 -5.73
CA GLY A 122 -20.94 13.29 -5.26
C GLY A 122 -21.40 14.21 -4.14
N ARG A 123 -20.52 14.49 -3.19
CA ARG A 123 -20.81 15.39 -2.04
C ARG A 123 -21.08 16.85 -2.47
N GLU A 124 -20.36 17.33 -3.48
CA GLU A 124 -20.65 18.64 -4.07
C GLU A 124 -22.07 18.72 -4.66
N LEU A 125 -22.59 17.62 -5.19
CA LEU A 125 -23.90 17.57 -5.80
C LEU A 125 -25.03 17.36 -4.76
N THR A 126 -24.78 16.56 -3.72
CA THR A 126 -25.82 16.15 -2.76
C THR A 126 -25.78 16.91 -1.44
N GLY A 127 -24.65 17.52 -1.09
CA GLY A 127 -24.42 18.13 0.22
C GLY A 127 -24.23 17.11 1.35
N GLU A 128 -24.16 15.81 1.02
CA GLU A 128 -23.96 14.76 2.02
C GLU A 128 -22.55 14.79 2.59
N THR A 129 -22.43 14.42 3.86
CA THR A 129 -21.15 14.28 4.57
C THR A 129 -21.10 12.92 5.25
N GLY A 130 -19.98 12.55 5.83
CA GLY A 130 -19.84 11.30 6.56
C GLY A 130 -18.68 10.44 6.06
N PRO A 131 -18.47 9.24 6.62
CA PRO A 131 -17.45 8.31 6.16
C PRO A 131 -17.74 7.82 4.74
N PRO A 132 -16.70 7.37 3.99
CA PRO A 132 -16.92 6.72 2.70
C PRO A 132 -17.86 5.51 2.83
N PRO A 133 -18.78 5.29 1.89
CA PRO A 133 -19.64 4.12 1.88
C PRO A 133 -18.81 2.82 1.91
N PRO A 134 -19.20 1.79 2.68
CA PRO A 134 -18.44 0.55 2.80
C PRO A 134 -18.12 -0.14 1.46
N GLU A 135 -19.03 -0.03 0.49
CA GLU A 135 -18.90 -0.57 -0.86
C GLU A 135 -17.81 0.09 -1.70
N MET A 136 -17.40 1.30 -1.36
CA MET A 136 -16.26 1.98 -1.97
C MET A 136 -14.92 1.55 -1.37
N LEU A 137 -14.95 0.90 -0.21
CA LEU A 137 -13.74 0.54 0.50
C LEU A 137 -13.23 -0.83 0.06
N LYS A 138 -11.98 -0.88 -0.39
CA LYS A 138 -11.27 -2.15 -0.60
C LYS A 138 -11.19 -2.96 0.71
N PRO A 139 -11.05 -4.29 0.63
CA PRO A 139 -10.74 -5.11 1.80
C PRO A 139 -9.52 -4.59 2.58
N PRO A 140 -9.41 -4.91 3.87
CA PRO A 140 -8.20 -4.61 4.63
C PRO A 140 -6.96 -5.17 3.93
N PRO A 141 -5.83 -4.43 3.95
CA PRO A 141 -4.61 -4.89 3.30
C PRO A 141 -4.08 -6.16 3.97
N LEU A 142 -3.53 -7.06 3.16
CA LEU A 142 -2.92 -8.30 3.63
C LEU A 142 -1.74 -8.01 4.56
N SER A 143 -1.58 -8.77 5.63
CA SER A 143 -0.34 -8.79 6.41
C SER A 143 0.82 -9.29 5.54
N GLN A 144 2.07 -8.99 5.90
CA GLN A 144 3.22 -9.46 5.12
C GLN A 144 3.28 -10.99 4.95
N PRO A 145 3.02 -11.81 5.98
CA PRO A 145 2.96 -13.26 5.80
C PRO A 145 1.82 -13.70 4.88
N ALA A 146 0.62 -13.14 5.04
CA ALA A 146 -0.53 -13.45 4.19
C ALA A 146 -0.29 -13.03 2.73
N PHE A 147 0.38 -11.90 2.51
CA PHE A 147 0.78 -11.46 1.17
C PHE A 147 1.81 -12.42 0.56
N ALA A 148 2.82 -12.84 1.31
CA ALA A 148 3.82 -13.80 0.85
C ALA A 148 3.18 -15.15 0.44
N ASP A 149 2.23 -15.64 1.23
CA ASP A 149 1.51 -16.88 0.91
C ASP A 149 0.62 -16.72 -0.33
N ALA A 150 -0.03 -15.56 -0.47
CA ALA A 150 -0.82 -15.25 -1.66
C ALA A 150 0.05 -15.16 -2.93
N VAL A 151 1.27 -14.59 -2.85
CA VAL A 151 2.24 -14.59 -3.96
C VAL A 151 2.67 -16.00 -4.34
N ARG A 152 2.99 -16.84 -3.34
CA ARG A 152 3.36 -18.25 -3.57
C ARG A 152 2.22 -19.04 -4.23
N ALA A 153 0.97 -18.78 -3.84
CA ALA A 153 -0.20 -19.37 -4.46
C ALA A 153 -0.37 -18.87 -5.91
N ALA A 154 -0.27 -17.56 -6.13
CA ALA A 154 -0.41 -16.95 -7.44
C ALA A 154 0.67 -17.41 -8.44
N LEU A 155 1.91 -17.64 -7.99
CA LEU A 155 2.96 -18.25 -8.83
C LEU A 155 2.57 -19.65 -9.31
N ARG A 156 1.94 -20.48 -8.47
CA ARG A 156 1.44 -21.82 -8.87
C ARG A 156 0.28 -21.74 -9.86
N ASP A 157 -0.52 -20.70 -9.75
CA ASP A 157 -1.69 -20.48 -10.59
C ASP A 157 -1.42 -19.51 -11.77
N LEU A 158 -0.15 -19.24 -12.11
CA LEU A 158 0.27 -18.25 -13.12
C LEU A 158 -0.39 -18.43 -14.49
N HIS A 159 -0.74 -19.68 -14.86
CA HIS A 159 -1.41 -20.04 -16.10
C HIS A 159 -2.93 -20.21 -15.95
N ARG A 160 -3.50 -19.81 -14.83
CA ARG A 160 -4.94 -19.93 -14.52
C ARG A 160 -5.55 -18.55 -14.26
N PRO A 161 -5.99 -17.80 -15.30
CA PRO A 161 -6.49 -16.43 -15.15
C PRO A 161 -7.62 -16.30 -14.12
N ASP A 162 -8.55 -17.26 -14.12
CA ASP A 162 -9.69 -17.26 -13.19
C ASP A 162 -9.24 -17.31 -11.73
N ARG A 163 -8.23 -18.12 -11.42
CA ARG A 163 -7.67 -18.22 -10.07
C ARG A 163 -6.86 -17.00 -9.69
N LEU A 164 -6.14 -16.41 -10.63
CA LEU A 164 -5.42 -15.15 -10.40
C LEU A 164 -6.40 -14.01 -10.12
N GLY A 165 -7.51 -13.92 -10.86
CA GLY A 165 -8.56 -12.93 -10.61
C GLY A 165 -9.24 -13.09 -9.25
N ALA A 166 -9.35 -14.31 -8.74
CA ALA A 166 -9.87 -14.62 -7.42
C ALA A 166 -8.81 -14.57 -6.29
N SER A 167 -7.54 -14.31 -6.61
CA SER A 167 -6.47 -14.22 -5.63
C SER A 167 -6.69 -13.04 -4.68
N PRO A 168 -6.36 -13.18 -3.38
CA PRO A 168 -6.34 -12.04 -2.45
C PRO A 168 -5.48 -10.86 -2.92
N LEU A 169 -4.49 -11.12 -3.80
CA LEU A 169 -3.65 -10.08 -4.42
C LEU A 169 -4.44 -9.15 -5.34
N ALA A 170 -5.56 -9.58 -5.91
CA ALA A 170 -6.41 -8.72 -6.74
C ALA A 170 -7.01 -7.54 -5.96
N GLY A 171 -7.18 -7.68 -4.64
CA GLY A 171 -7.60 -6.61 -3.74
C GLY A 171 -6.47 -5.67 -3.29
N SER A 172 -5.22 -6.00 -3.59
CA SER A 172 -4.03 -5.24 -3.20
C SER A 172 -3.70 -4.12 -4.22
N THR A 173 -2.57 -3.47 -4.04
CA THR A 173 -2.03 -2.48 -5.00
C THR A 173 -1.75 -3.09 -6.37
N LEU A 174 -1.51 -4.40 -6.44
CA LEU A 174 -1.30 -5.12 -7.71
C LEU A 174 -2.57 -5.18 -8.58
N GLY A 175 -3.76 -5.06 -7.96
CA GLY A 175 -5.05 -4.95 -8.67
C GLY A 175 -5.33 -6.12 -9.62
N SER A 176 -5.94 -5.83 -10.76
CA SER A 176 -6.20 -6.82 -11.82
C SER A 176 -4.94 -7.27 -12.57
N GLY A 177 -3.81 -6.58 -12.40
CA GLY A 177 -2.53 -6.85 -13.07
C GLY A 177 -1.63 -7.84 -12.30
N VAL A 178 -2.17 -8.72 -11.46
CA VAL A 178 -1.37 -9.69 -10.67
C VAL A 178 -0.41 -10.49 -11.56
N ARG A 179 -0.87 -10.97 -12.71
CA ARG A 179 -0.04 -11.75 -13.63
C ARG A 179 1.13 -10.95 -14.19
N GLU A 180 0.87 -9.74 -14.63
CA GLU A 180 1.87 -8.82 -15.18
C GLU A 180 2.91 -8.46 -14.13
N HIS A 181 2.50 -8.20 -12.91
CA HIS A 181 3.40 -7.94 -11.79
C HIS A 181 4.27 -9.15 -11.43
N LEU A 182 3.72 -10.35 -11.44
CA LEU A 182 4.48 -11.58 -11.22
C LEU A 182 5.54 -11.78 -12.32
N LEU A 183 5.16 -11.62 -13.59
CA LEU A 183 6.08 -11.73 -14.72
C LEU A 183 7.21 -10.68 -14.66
N ALA A 184 6.86 -9.43 -14.33
CA ALA A 184 7.85 -8.37 -14.17
C ALA A 184 8.81 -8.65 -13.00
N ALA A 185 8.30 -9.14 -11.86
CA ALA A 185 9.14 -9.51 -10.73
C ALA A 185 10.08 -10.68 -11.07
N ILE A 186 9.61 -11.71 -11.79
CA ILE A 186 10.46 -12.82 -12.26
C ILE A 186 11.56 -12.31 -13.18
N ALA A 187 11.24 -11.45 -14.16
CA ALA A 187 12.22 -10.84 -15.06
C ALA A 187 13.26 -10.04 -14.27
N ARG A 188 12.80 -9.24 -13.31
CA ARG A 188 13.68 -8.43 -12.45
C ARG A 188 14.68 -9.26 -11.66
N VAL A 189 14.29 -10.43 -11.15
CA VAL A 189 15.23 -11.36 -10.49
C VAL A 189 16.37 -11.74 -11.43
N GLY A 190 16.12 -11.89 -12.74
CA GLY A 190 17.14 -12.21 -13.73
C GLY A 190 18.15 -11.09 -13.97
N GLU A 191 17.74 -9.84 -13.80
CA GLU A 191 18.57 -8.63 -13.99
C GLU A 191 19.47 -8.35 -12.79
N GLU A 192 19.22 -8.98 -11.65
CA GLU A 192 20.01 -8.77 -10.43
C GLU A 192 21.41 -9.42 -10.53
N PRO A 193 22.42 -8.86 -9.85
CA PRO A 193 23.74 -9.51 -9.73
C PRO A 193 23.59 -10.94 -9.20
N LYS A 194 24.08 -11.93 -9.95
CA LYS A 194 23.93 -13.37 -9.63
C LYS A 194 22.47 -13.88 -9.66
N GLY A 195 21.54 -13.15 -10.31
CA GLY A 195 20.13 -13.53 -10.44
C GLY A 195 19.85 -14.59 -11.51
N ALA A 196 20.72 -14.72 -12.51
CA ALA A 196 20.51 -15.63 -13.64
C ALA A 196 20.24 -17.10 -13.24
N PRO A 197 20.90 -17.72 -12.24
CA PRO A 197 20.56 -19.07 -11.78
C PRO A 197 19.16 -19.14 -11.15
N LEU A 198 18.75 -18.11 -10.40
CA LEU A 198 17.45 -18.01 -9.75
C LEU A 198 16.34 -17.85 -10.80
N HIS A 199 16.56 -16.98 -11.78
CA HIS A 199 15.63 -16.79 -12.89
C HIS A 199 15.40 -18.10 -13.70
N ARG A 200 16.47 -18.85 -14.02
CA ARG A 200 16.32 -20.13 -14.73
C ARG A 200 15.46 -21.14 -13.96
N VAL A 201 15.57 -21.15 -12.63
CA VAL A 201 14.76 -22.02 -11.79
C VAL A 201 13.30 -21.57 -11.78
N LEU A 202 13.03 -20.24 -11.66
CA LEU A 202 11.67 -19.68 -11.77
C LEU A 202 11.03 -20.00 -13.14
N ASP A 203 11.81 -19.82 -14.21
CA ASP A 203 11.36 -20.11 -15.58
C ASP A 203 10.92 -21.56 -15.74
N ARG A 204 11.74 -22.51 -15.31
CA ARG A 204 11.44 -23.96 -15.42
C ARG A 204 10.41 -24.45 -14.41
N THR A 205 10.07 -23.65 -13.41
CA THR A 205 9.04 -24.01 -12.44
C THR A 205 7.69 -23.38 -12.78
N PHE A 206 7.67 -22.11 -13.21
CA PHE A 206 6.43 -21.32 -13.30
C PHE A 206 6.13 -20.79 -14.70
N LEU A 207 7.12 -20.41 -15.54
CA LEU A 207 6.86 -19.87 -16.88
C LEU A 207 6.72 -20.98 -17.92
N ARG A 208 7.63 -21.92 -17.91
CA ARG A 208 7.66 -23.10 -18.80
C ARG A 208 7.82 -24.37 -17.94
N PRO A 209 6.79 -24.72 -17.17
CA PRO A 209 6.92 -25.74 -16.14
C PRO A 209 7.30 -27.10 -16.73
N ALA A 210 8.29 -27.73 -16.11
CA ALA A 210 8.60 -29.13 -16.34
C ALA A 210 7.54 -30.02 -15.65
N PRO A 211 7.41 -31.29 -16.04
CA PRO A 211 6.43 -32.20 -15.45
C PRO A 211 6.58 -32.40 -13.94
N SER A 212 7.81 -32.30 -13.42
CA SER A 212 8.10 -32.36 -11.99
C SER A 212 9.29 -31.46 -11.63
N GLN A 213 9.50 -31.23 -10.32
CA GLN A 213 10.68 -30.49 -9.86
C GLN A 213 11.98 -31.25 -10.11
N GLU A 214 11.95 -32.56 -10.05
CA GLU A 214 13.07 -33.42 -10.39
C GLU A 214 13.46 -33.27 -11.86
N ALA A 215 12.48 -33.34 -12.76
CA ALA A 215 12.70 -33.10 -14.19
C ALA A 215 13.21 -31.68 -14.48
N ALA A 216 12.71 -30.67 -13.74
CA ALA A 216 13.23 -29.30 -13.84
C ALA A 216 14.70 -29.20 -13.40
N ALA A 217 15.09 -29.89 -12.33
CA ALA A 217 16.46 -29.92 -11.83
C ALA A 217 17.39 -30.61 -12.85
N GLU A 218 16.95 -31.73 -13.41
CA GLU A 218 17.69 -32.48 -14.45
C GLU A 218 17.94 -31.62 -15.69
N VAL A 219 16.89 -30.98 -16.22
CA VAL A 219 17.02 -30.07 -17.39
C VAL A 219 17.99 -28.93 -17.12
N LEU A 220 18.08 -28.44 -15.88
CA LEU A 220 19.00 -27.37 -15.50
C LEU A 220 20.40 -27.87 -15.15
N GLY A 221 20.63 -29.19 -15.12
CA GLY A 221 21.92 -29.79 -14.73
C GLY A 221 22.25 -29.54 -13.27
N LEU A 222 21.25 -29.44 -12.39
CA LEU A 222 21.42 -29.14 -10.97
C LEU A 222 21.09 -30.35 -10.09
N PRO A 223 21.87 -30.61 -9.01
CA PRO A 223 21.44 -31.49 -7.96
C PRO A 223 20.09 -31.03 -7.38
N PHE A 224 19.16 -31.93 -7.12
CA PHE A 224 17.80 -31.61 -6.66
C PHE A 224 17.78 -30.74 -5.39
N SER A 225 18.69 -30.97 -4.46
CA SER A 225 18.84 -30.15 -3.25
C SER A 225 19.23 -28.70 -3.57
N THR A 226 20.13 -28.51 -4.55
CA THR A 226 20.54 -27.18 -5.05
C THR A 226 19.40 -26.48 -5.76
N TYR A 227 18.66 -27.21 -6.62
CA TYR A 227 17.47 -26.69 -7.27
C TYR A 227 16.44 -26.18 -6.25
N ARG A 228 16.09 -26.99 -5.25
CA ARG A 228 15.12 -26.59 -4.20
C ARG A 228 15.59 -25.35 -3.42
N ARG A 229 16.87 -25.29 -3.07
CA ARG A 229 17.44 -24.11 -2.41
C ARG A 229 17.36 -22.85 -3.27
N HIS A 230 17.67 -22.97 -4.57
CA HIS A 230 17.57 -21.85 -5.52
C HIS A 230 16.09 -21.45 -5.70
N LEU A 231 15.17 -22.39 -5.81
CA LEU A 231 13.74 -22.12 -5.93
C LEU A 231 13.20 -21.36 -4.71
N GLY A 232 13.55 -21.82 -3.51
CA GLY A 232 13.15 -21.11 -2.27
C GLY A 232 13.62 -19.67 -2.28
N ARG A 233 14.94 -19.44 -2.51
CA ARG A 233 15.49 -18.09 -2.58
C ARG A 233 14.88 -17.23 -3.70
N ALA A 234 14.62 -17.81 -4.85
CA ALA A 234 14.03 -17.10 -5.97
C ALA A 234 12.60 -16.67 -5.69
N VAL A 235 11.79 -17.55 -5.09
CA VAL A 235 10.40 -17.23 -4.68
C VAL A 235 10.39 -16.16 -3.60
N GLU A 236 11.27 -16.25 -2.60
CA GLU A 236 11.40 -15.20 -1.58
C GLU A 236 11.75 -13.85 -2.22
N ARG A 237 12.66 -13.84 -3.20
CA ARG A 237 13.01 -12.59 -3.88
C ARG A 237 11.84 -12.01 -4.68
N VAL A 238 11.04 -12.81 -5.35
CA VAL A 238 9.81 -12.37 -6.02
C VAL A 238 8.83 -11.76 -4.99
N VAL A 239 8.66 -12.40 -3.82
CA VAL A 239 7.83 -11.87 -2.73
C VAL A 239 8.33 -10.50 -2.27
N GLU A 240 9.64 -10.34 -2.04
CA GLU A 240 10.24 -9.06 -1.63
C GLU A 240 10.02 -7.94 -2.66
N LEU A 241 10.22 -8.23 -3.94
CA LEU A 241 10.00 -7.27 -5.03
C LEU A 241 8.54 -6.82 -5.09
N LEU A 242 7.61 -7.77 -5.01
CA LEU A 242 6.18 -7.46 -5.01
C LEU A 242 5.72 -6.76 -3.74
N TRP A 243 6.32 -7.08 -2.60
CA TRP A 243 6.06 -6.39 -1.34
C TRP A 243 6.51 -4.92 -1.40
N ALA A 244 7.64 -4.64 -2.03
CA ALA A 244 8.09 -3.27 -2.24
C ALA A 244 7.10 -2.47 -3.11
N VAL A 245 6.56 -3.08 -4.17
CA VAL A 245 5.49 -2.48 -4.98
C VAL A 245 4.24 -2.25 -4.15
N GLU A 246 3.81 -3.25 -3.37
CA GLU A 246 2.61 -3.17 -2.50
C GLU A 246 2.71 -2.05 -1.47
N THR A 247 3.90 -1.83 -0.91
CA THR A 247 4.13 -0.82 0.14
C THR A 247 4.64 0.51 -0.40
N GLY A 248 4.81 0.63 -1.71
CA GLY A 248 5.31 1.84 -2.36
C GLY A 248 6.77 2.17 -2.05
N GLN A 249 7.55 1.16 -1.71
CA GLN A 249 8.99 1.33 -1.54
C GLN A 249 9.66 1.34 -2.91
N GLU A 250 10.58 2.29 -3.11
CA GLU A 250 11.53 2.17 -4.22
C GLU A 250 12.39 0.92 -3.97
N VAL A 251 12.35 -0.01 -4.90
CA VAL A 251 13.28 -1.15 -4.87
C VAL A 251 14.68 -0.58 -5.05
N SER A 252 15.40 -0.42 -3.93
CA SER A 252 16.79 0.04 -3.93
C SER A 252 17.59 -0.92 -4.82
N THR A 253 17.91 -0.47 -6.03
CA THR A 253 18.99 -1.07 -6.80
C THR A 253 20.25 -0.78 -6.01
N VAL A 254 20.76 -1.77 -5.28
CA VAL A 254 22.12 -1.71 -4.74
C VAL A 254 23.04 -1.49 -5.95
N ARG A 255 23.45 -0.24 -6.18
CA ARG A 255 24.57 0.03 -7.06
C ARG A 255 25.76 -0.73 -6.47
N PRO A 256 26.44 -1.60 -7.20
CA PRO A 256 27.71 -2.12 -6.75
C PRO A 256 28.62 -0.92 -6.55
N GLY A 257 29.03 -0.70 -5.31
CA GLY A 257 30.04 0.30 -4.98
C GLY A 257 31.26 0.11 -5.87
N GLY A 258 31.70 1.21 -6.43
CA GLY A 258 32.94 1.29 -7.14
C GLY A 258 34.15 1.13 -6.18
#